data_f0db225366240e2ca9c529518be2441d
#
_entry.id   f0db225366240e2ca9c529518be2441d
#
_cell.length_a   1.000
_cell.length_b   1.000
_cell.length_c   1.000
_cell.angle_alpha   90.00
_cell.angle_beta   90.00
_cell.angle_gamma   90.00
#
_symmetry.space_group_name_H-M   'P 1'
#
loop_
_entity.id
_entity.type
_entity.pdbx_description
1 polymer ?
#
loop_
_entity_poly.entity_id
_entity_poly.type
_entity_poly.pdbx_seq_one_letter_code
_entity_poly.pdbx_strand_id
1 'polypeptide(L)'
;MHSTKVPTILAKKNYASPSAFTPENLLGEARRQKGLVEAGVPEVCVLDPDGDMVRRLKRAGRGTVDANWACYHTELYRLTEAGIEFGIVACAVGAPFAVLIAEELFASGCRLLISMTSAGQLVELQSPPYFILIEKALRNEGASYHYLPPAEFSHADPALLDAIAGAFSGLRVPVQRGATWTTDAPFRETAEAIAAMKAKGLMAVEMEAAALYAFAQARRRPVLCFAHVTNQMARVEGDFQKGEADGTVDALAVITTAARRWRSKRT
;
A
#
# COMPACT_ATOMS: atom_id res chain seq x y z
N MET A 1 -8.21 -10.54 41.63
CA MET A 1 -8.19 -10.82 40.19
C MET A 1 -8.47 -9.51 39.46
N HIS A 2 -7.47 -8.87 38.87
CA HIS A 2 -7.70 -7.71 38.03
C HIS A 2 -8.35 -8.22 36.74
N SER A 3 -9.63 -7.87 36.54
CA SER A 3 -10.28 -8.03 35.25
C SER A 3 -9.46 -7.22 34.23
N THR A 4 -8.69 -7.89 33.40
CA THR A 4 -8.00 -7.24 32.27
C THR A 4 -9.06 -6.78 31.28
N LYS A 5 -9.48 -5.50 31.38
CA LYS A 5 -10.40 -4.91 30.41
C LYS A 5 -9.74 -4.99 29.02
N VAL A 6 -10.45 -5.55 28.07
CA VAL A 6 -10.01 -5.57 26.67
C VAL A 6 -9.74 -4.13 26.20
N PRO A 7 -8.58 -3.83 25.62
CA PRO A 7 -8.29 -2.51 25.07
C PRO A 7 -9.41 -2.06 24.13
N THR A 8 -9.75 -0.77 24.16
CA THR A 8 -10.88 -0.22 23.36
C THR A 8 -10.74 -0.51 21.87
N ILE A 9 -9.53 -0.53 21.35
CA ILE A 9 -9.26 -0.84 19.94
C ILE A 9 -9.71 -2.25 19.53
N LEU A 10 -9.65 -3.20 20.45
CA LEU A 10 -10.05 -4.60 20.27
C LEU A 10 -11.49 -4.87 20.74
N ALA A 11 -12.17 -3.86 21.31
CA ALA A 11 -13.54 -4.02 21.76
C ALA A 11 -14.48 -4.24 20.57
N LYS A 12 -15.62 -4.90 20.83
CA LYS A 12 -16.65 -5.15 19.80
C LYS A 12 -17.15 -3.81 19.25
N LYS A 13 -17.11 -3.67 17.91
CA LYS A 13 -17.59 -2.52 17.14
C LYS A 13 -18.70 -2.94 16.20
N ASN A 14 -19.55 -2.01 15.79
CA ASN A 14 -20.47 -2.21 14.68
C ASN A 14 -19.78 -1.79 13.38
N TYR A 15 -19.08 -2.73 12.75
CA TYR A 15 -18.32 -2.50 11.52
C TYR A 15 -19.20 -2.15 10.30
N ALA A 16 -20.51 -2.45 10.36
CA ALA A 16 -21.45 -2.15 9.28
C ALA A 16 -22.03 -0.73 9.39
N SER A 17 -21.88 -0.05 10.52
CA SER A 17 -22.38 1.32 10.70
C SER A 17 -21.65 2.30 9.78
N PRO A 18 -22.38 3.24 9.15
CA PRO A 18 -21.76 4.30 8.37
C PRO A 18 -20.95 5.23 9.27
N SER A 19 -19.87 5.78 8.73
CA SER A 19 -19.09 6.82 9.41
C SER A 19 -19.86 8.13 9.44
N ALA A 20 -19.79 8.86 10.54
CA ALA A 20 -20.32 10.22 10.63
C ALA A 20 -19.44 11.23 9.89
N PHE A 21 -18.13 10.98 9.83
CA PHE A 21 -17.15 11.76 9.09
C PHE A 21 -16.68 10.95 7.89
N THR A 22 -16.84 11.48 6.67
CA THR A 22 -16.59 10.77 5.43
C THR A 22 -15.55 11.47 4.56
N PRO A 23 -14.83 10.73 3.71
CA PRO A 23 -13.85 11.33 2.80
C PRO A 23 -14.50 12.31 1.82
N GLU A 24 -15.76 12.06 1.37
CA GLU A 24 -16.48 12.97 0.48
C GLU A 24 -16.72 14.33 1.15
N ASN A 25 -17.13 14.33 2.43
CA ASN A 25 -17.35 15.57 3.19
C ASN A 25 -16.04 16.33 3.39
N LEU A 26 -14.95 15.63 3.74
CA LEU A 26 -13.62 16.23 3.92
C LEU A 26 -13.12 16.86 2.62
N LEU A 27 -13.17 16.12 1.52
CA LEU A 27 -12.73 16.59 0.20
C LEU A 27 -13.61 17.72 -0.34
N GLY A 28 -14.93 17.68 -0.09
CA GLY A 28 -15.84 18.76 -0.45
C GLY A 28 -15.46 20.07 0.26
N GLU A 29 -15.18 20.02 1.56
CA GLU A 29 -14.74 21.19 2.33
C GLU A 29 -13.35 21.67 1.90
N ALA A 30 -12.43 20.74 1.62
CA ALA A 30 -11.10 21.10 1.11
C ALA A 30 -11.17 21.81 -0.25
N ARG A 31 -12.03 21.35 -1.17
CA ARG A 31 -12.27 22.03 -2.46
C ARG A 31 -12.81 23.44 -2.24
N ARG A 32 -13.81 23.59 -1.38
CA ARG A 32 -14.39 24.89 -1.06
C ARG A 32 -13.33 25.86 -0.52
N GLN A 33 -12.48 25.42 0.41
CA GLN A 33 -11.45 26.26 1.03
C GLN A 33 -10.32 26.64 0.06
N LYS A 34 -9.95 25.71 -0.83
CA LYS A 34 -8.87 25.91 -1.79
C LYS A 34 -9.33 26.52 -3.12
N GLY A 35 -10.63 26.72 -3.32
CA GLY A 35 -11.20 27.21 -4.58
C GLY A 35 -11.01 26.25 -5.75
N LEU A 36 -10.99 24.94 -5.50
CA LEU A 36 -10.77 23.91 -6.50
C LEU A 36 -12.09 23.45 -7.12
N VAL A 37 -12.05 23.15 -8.41
CA VAL A 37 -13.16 22.49 -9.11
C VAL A 37 -13.20 21.00 -8.75
N GLU A 38 -14.39 20.41 -8.88
CA GLU A 38 -14.53 18.96 -8.74
C GLU A 38 -13.86 18.27 -9.95
N ALA A 39 -12.87 17.43 -9.67
CA ALA A 39 -12.18 16.64 -10.67
C ALA A 39 -11.88 15.26 -10.10
N GLY A 40 -11.96 14.24 -10.96
CA GLY A 40 -11.62 12.88 -10.60
C GLY A 40 -10.11 12.62 -10.66
N VAL A 41 -9.67 11.61 -9.92
CA VAL A 41 -8.32 11.05 -10.03
C VAL A 41 -8.28 9.99 -11.14
N PRO A 42 -7.10 9.59 -11.63
CA PRO A 42 -6.95 8.45 -12.54
C PRO A 42 -7.59 7.17 -11.99
N GLU A 43 -8.10 6.32 -12.89
CA GLU A 43 -8.72 5.04 -12.53
C GLU A 43 -7.79 4.14 -11.71
N VAL A 44 -6.49 4.19 -12.00
CA VAL A 44 -5.47 3.45 -11.27
C VAL A 44 -4.64 4.44 -10.46
N CYS A 45 -4.66 4.25 -9.14
CA CYS A 45 -3.84 5.05 -8.24
C CYS A 45 -2.77 4.19 -7.57
N VAL A 46 -1.67 4.85 -7.17
CA VAL A 46 -0.52 4.22 -6.54
C VAL A 46 -0.19 4.96 -5.24
N LEU A 47 0.02 4.20 -4.17
CA LEU A 47 0.73 4.70 -3.00
C LEU A 47 2.21 4.35 -3.15
N ASP A 48 3.05 5.36 -3.02
CA ASP A 48 4.52 5.31 -3.00
C ASP A 48 4.98 5.78 -1.61
N PRO A 49 4.87 4.92 -0.55
CA PRO A 49 5.12 5.36 0.82
C PRO A 49 6.48 6.01 1.01
N ASP A 50 7.54 5.47 0.41
CA ASP A 50 8.88 6.05 0.50
C ASP A 50 9.04 7.35 -0.30
N GLY A 51 8.20 7.58 -1.31
CA GLY A 51 8.28 8.72 -2.21
C GLY A 51 9.42 8.64 -3.24
N ASP A 52 10.10 7.52 -3.35
CA ASP A 52 11.23 7.35 -4.28
C ASP A 52 10.79 7.49 -5.74
N MET A 53 9.64 6.90 -6.07
CA MET A 53 9.08 6.95 -7.42
C MET A 53 8.74 8.39 -7.82
N VAL A 54 7.99 9.12 -7.00
CA VAL A 54 7.62 10.52 -7.30
C VAL A 54 8.87 11.40 -7.34
N ARG A 55 9.82 11.25 -6.41
CA ARG A 55 11.09 12.00 -6.45
C ARG A 55 11.85 11.77 -7.76
N ARG A 56 11.93 10.52 -8.21
CA ARG A 56 12.60 10.16 -9.47
C ARG A 56 11.88 10.71 -10.68
N LEU A 57 10.55 10.61 -10.73
CA LEU A 57 9.74 11.14 -11.82
C LEU A 57 9.86 12.66 -11.93
N LYS A 58 9.84 13.37 -10.79
CA LYS A 58 10.08 14.83 -10.74
C LYS A 58 11.45 15.18 -11.34
N ARG A 59 12.53 14.51 -10.92
CA ARG A 59 13.89 14.74 -11.44
C ARG A 59 13.99 14.46 -12.95
N ALA A 60 13.24 13.49 -13.45
CA ALA A 60 13.22 13.14 -14.86
C ALA A 60 12.30 14.00 -15.72
N GLY A 61 11.60 14.97 -15.14
CA GLY A 61 10.61 15.79 -15.86
C GLY A 61 9.41 14.98 -16.38
N ARG A 62 9.11 13.84 -15.74
CA ARG A 62 8.02 12.95 -16.14
C ARG A 62 6.83 13.12 -15.20
N GLY A 63 5.65 13.32 -15.78
CA GLY A 63 4.42 13.52 -15.03
C GLY A 63 4.25 14.95 -14.47
N THR A 64 3.10 15.22 -13.92
CA THR A 64 2.70 16.54 -13.39
C THR A 64 1.93 16.42 -12.10
N VAL A 65 1.99 17.44 -11.25
CA VAL A 65 1.13 17.55 -10.07
C VAL A 65 -0.31 17.82 -10.51
N ASP A 66 -1.26 17.09 -9.95
CA ASP A 66 -2.68 17.35 -10.15
C ASP A 66 -3.13 18.55 -9.29
N ALA A 67 -3.38 19.68 -9.94
CA ALA A 67 -3.80 20.91 -9.26
C ALA A 67 -5.20 20.79 -8.60
N ASN A 68 -6.02 19.80 -8.98
CA ASN A 68 -7.37 19.61 -8.47
C ASN A 68 -7.47 18.55 -7.34
N TRP A 69 -6.33 17.93 -6.96
CA TRP A 69 -6.29 17.03 -5.82
C TRP A 69 -6.55 17.80 -4.52
N ALA A 70 -7.70 17.55 -3.90
CA ALA A 70 -8.17 18.36 -2.79
C ALA A 70 -7.59 17.99 -1.42
N CYS A 71 -6.94 16.83 -1.29
CA CYS A 71 -6.37 16.37 -0.02
C CYS A 71 -5.54 17.46 0.68
N TYR A 72 -5.66 17.56 2.00
CA TYR A 72 -4.92 18.55 2.79
C TYR A 72 -3.45 18.17 3.00
N HIS A 73 -3.11 16.90 2.88
CA HIS A 73 -1.85 16.35 3.40
C HIS A 73 -0.88 15.94 2.31
N THR A 74 -1.37 15.72 1.07
CA THR A 74 -0.56 15.16 0.00
C THR A 74 -0.78 15.86 -1.33
N GLU A 75 0.22 15.72 -2.22
CA GLU A 75 0.06 15.96 -3.66
C GLU A 75 -0.28 14.64 -4.36
N LEU A 76 -1.04 14.71 -5.45
CA LEU A 76 -1.22 13.62 -6.39
C LEU A 76 -0.43 13.92 -7.65
N TYR A 77 0.36 12.96 -8.11
CA TYR A 77 1.20 13.08 -9.29
C TYR A 77 0.60 12.27 -10.43
N ARG A 78 0.24 12.91 -11.55
CA ARG A 78 -0.25 12.22 -12.75
C ARG A 78 0.90 11.76 -13.62
N LEU A 79 0.91 10.50 -14.00
CA LEU A 79 1.88 9.90 -14.90
C LEU A 79 1.16 9.05 -15.95
N THR A 80 1.50 9.21 -17.21
CA THR A 80 1.12 8.23 -18.24
C THR A 80 2.28 7.29 -18.51
N GLU A 81 2.06 5.99 -18.29
CA GLU A 81 3.03 4.94 -18.51
C GLU A 81 2.38 3.83 -19.36
N ALA A 82 2.99 3.50 -20.50
CA ALA A 82 2.50 2.43 -21.37
C ALA A 82 0.99 2.53 -21.73
N GLY A 83 0.49 3.75 -21.94
CA GLY A 83 -0.91 4.03 -22.28
C GLY A 83 -1.89 3.96 -21.12
N ILE A 84 -1.41 3.88 -19.89
CA ILE A 84 -2.22 3.93 -18.67
C ILE A 84 -1.89 5.22 -17.92
N GLU A 85 -2.93 5.97 -17.54
CA GLU A 85 -2.78 7.10 -16.64
C GLU A 85 -2.83 6.61 -15.18
N PHE A 86 -1.84 7.01 -14.39
CA PHE A 86 -1.69 6.73 -12.97
C PHE A 86 -1.79 8.01 -12.15
N GLY A 87 -2.45 7.94 -11.00
CA GLY A 87 -2.36 8.94 -9.94
C GLY A 87 -1.46 8.41 -8.83
N ILE A 88 -0.32 9.05 -8.57
CA ILE A 88 0.66 8.57 -7.60
C ILE A 88 0.69 9.52 -6.41
N VAL A 89 0.48 9.00 -5.21
CA VAL A 89 0.64 9.74 -3.94
C VAL A 89 1.86 9.22 -3.22
N ALA A 90 2.78 10.14 -2.94
CA ALA A 90 4.04 9.85 -2.24
C ALA A 90 3.95 10.09 -0.73
N CYS A 91 4.85 9.46 0.00
CA CYS A 91 5.13 9.72 1.42
C CYS A 91 3.96 9.44 2.38
N ALA A 92 2.99 8.61 1.99
CA ALA A 92 1.91 8.16 2.86
C ALA A 92 2.36 6.92 3.67
N VAL A 93 3.34 7.11 4.55
CA VAL A 93 3.95 6.05 5.35
C VAL A 93 3.07 5.68 6.52
N GLY A 94 2.91 4.37 6.75
CA GLY A 94 2.22 3.80 7.89
C GLY A 94 0.72 3.59 7.67
N ALA A 95 0.20 2.58 8.33
CA ALA A 95 -1.14 2.06 8.16
C ALA A 95 -2.26 3.12 8.24
N PRO A 96 -2.30 4.02 9.26
CA PRO A 96 -3.36 5.01 9.35
C PRO A 96 -3.34 6.01 8.20
N PHE A 97 -2.15 6.46 7.77
CA PHE A 97 -2.05 7.45 6.72
C PHE A 97 -2.32 6.85 5.34
N ALA A 98 -1.81 5.66 5.07
CA ALA A 98 -2.11 4.94 3.83
C ALA A 98 -3.62 4.72 3.64
N VAL A 99 -4.34 4.33 4.71
CA VAL A 99 -5.79 4.12 4.64
C VAL A 99 -6.55 5.43 4.49
N LEU A 100 -6.13 6.52 5.17
CA LEU A 100 -6.74 7.84 4.99
C LEU A 100 -6.68 8.26 3.51
N ILE A 101 -5.51 8.15 2.89
CA ILE A 101 -5.34 8.49 1.47
C ILE A 101 -6.12 7.52 0.57
N ALA A 102 -6.18 6.23 0.89
CA ALA A 102 -6.97 5.26 0.13
C ALA A 102 -8.46 5.63 0.12
N GLU A 103 -9.05 5.97 1.27
CA GLU A 103 -10.45 6.45 1.36
C GLU A 103 -10.67 7.67 0.46
N GLU A 104 -9.78 8.67 0.49
CA GLU A 104 -9.88 9.88 -0.32
C GLU A 104 -9.71 9.60 -1.83
N LEU A 105 -8.79 8.71 -2.22
CA LEU A 105 -8.60 8.32 -3.62
C LEU A 105 -9.85 7.61 -4.18
N PHE A 106 -10.43 6.66 -3.43
CA PHE A 106 -11.64 5.98 -3.88
C PHE A 106 -12.87 6.92 -3.91
N ALA A 107 -12.98 7.86 -3.00
CA ALA A 107 -14.00 8.90 -3.04
C ALA A 107 -13.85 9.85 -4.23
N SER A 108 -12.61 9.97 -4.76
CA SER A 108 -12.30 10.81 -5.94
C SER A 108 -12.30 10.06 -7.27
N GLY A 109 -12.71 8.79 -7.31
CA GLY A 109 -12.90 8.03 -8.55
C GLY A 109 -11.84 6.97 -8.85
N CYS A 110 -10.89 6.71 -7.95
CA CYS A 110 -9.99 5.56 -8.06
C CYS A 110 -10.78 4.25 -8.14
N ARG A 111 -10.36 3.33 -9.00
CA ARG A 111 -11.00 2.01 -9.19
C ARG A 111 -10.06 0.84 -8.93
N LEU A 112 -8.76 1.08 -8.93
CA LEU A 112 -7.72 0.15 -8.47
C LEU A 112 -6.67 0.95 -7.73
N LEU A 113 -6.40 0.58 -6.49
CA LEU A 113 -5.27 1.09 -5.73
C LEU A 113 -4.15 0.06 -5.69
N ILE A 114 -2.92 0.49 -5.99
CA ILE A 114 -1.71 -0.32 -5.85
C ILE A 114 -0.80 0.35 -4.83
N SER A 115 -0.48 -0.33 -3.73
CA SER A 115 0.56 0.12 -2.80
C SER A 115 1.88 -0.55 -3.16
N MET A 116 2.94 0.24 -3.30
CA MET A 116 4.30 -0.20 -3.56
C MET A 116 5.19 0.31 -2.44
N THR A 117 5.34 -0.48 -1.37
CA THR A 117 6.10 -0.11 -0.18
C THR A 117 7.47 -0.76 -0.19
N SER A 118 8.49 -0.10 0.38
CA SER A 118 9.75 -0.79 0.67
C SER A 118 9.58 -1.72 1.87
N ALA A 119 10.40 -2.75 1.94
CA ALA A 119 10.29 -3.75 2.98
C ALA A 119 11.65 -4.32 3.37
N GLY A 120 11.80 -4.62 4.67
CA GLY A 120 12.91 -5.38 5.19
C GLY A 120 12.70 -6.88 5.03
N GLN A 121 13.72 -7.58 4.55
CA GLN A 121 13.70 -9.04 4.37
C GLN A 121 13.73 -9.76 5.72
N LEU A 122 12.75 -10.61 5.97
CA LEU A 122 12.75 -11.48 7.15
C LEU A 122 13.41 -12.84 6.86
N VAL A 123 13.06 -13.46 5.73
CA VAL A 123 13.59 -14.78 5.31
C VAL A 123 14.44 -14.60 4.07
N GLU A 124 15.65 -15.13 4.08
CA GLU A 124 16.53 -15.10 2.92
C GLU A 124 16.00 -16.01 1.80
N LEU A 125 15.25 -15.41 0.87
CA LEU A 125 14.77 -16.09 -0.32
C LEU A 125 15.75 -15.91 -1.49
N GLN A 126 16.26 -14.70 -1.60
CA GLN A 126 17.23 -14.27 -2.60
C GLN A 126 17.84 -12.92 -2.19
N SER A 127 18.89 -12.51 -2.85
CA SER A 127 19.46 -11.17 -2.64
C SER A 127 18.51 -10.07 -3.11
N PRO A 128 18.31 -9.00 -2.32
CA PRO A 128 17.58 -7.81 -2.79
C PRO A 128 18.27 -7.17 -4.02
N PRO A 129 17.50 -6.43 -4.89
CA PRO A 129 16.07 -6.17 -4.77
C PRO A 129 15.20 -7.25 -5.42
N TYR A 130 14.00 -7.45 -4.87
CA TYR A 130 12.91 -8.24 -5.48
C TYR A 130 11.56 -7.78 -4.95
N PHE A 131 10.47 -8.28 -5.53
CA PHE A 131 9.12 -7.89 -5.11
C PHE A 131 8.37 -9.07 -4.50
N ILE A 132 7.49 -8.76 -3.55
CA ILE A 132 6.49 -9.68 -3.02
C ILE A 132 5.11 -9.11 -3.36
N LEU A 133 4.30 -9.83 -4.12
CA LEU A 133 2.86 -9.62 -4.18
C LEU A 133 2.28 -10.17 -2.87
N ILE A 134 1.80 -9.28 -2.03
CA ILE A 134 1.33 -9.63 -0.69
C ILE A 134 -0.04 -10.28 -0.79
N GLU A 135 -0.15 -11.54 -0.35
CA GLU A 135 -1.42 -12.26 -0.33
C GLU A 135 -2.17 -12.04 0.99
N LYS A 136 -1.42 -11.93 2.08
CA LYS A 136 -1.91 -11.64 3.42
C LYS A 136 -0.84 -10.91 4.22
N ALA A 137 -1.29 -10.08 5.14
CA ALA A 137 -0.41 -9.33 6.02
C ALA A 137 -0.82 -9.51 7.48
N LEU A 138 0.15 -9.79 8.35
CA LEU A 138 -0.06 -9.92 9.78
C LEU A 138 -0.36 -8.54 10.37
N ARG A 139 -1.44 -8.46 11.16
CA ARG A 139 -1.99 -7.23 11.72
C ARG A 139 -1.31 -6.87 13.03
N ASN A 140 -0.16 -6.22 12.96
CA ASN A 140 0.55 -5.67 14.13
C ASN A 140 0.56 -4.13 14.10
N GLU A 141 -0.58 -3.56 13.73
CA GLU A 141 -0.86 -2.14 13.60
C GLU A 141 -2.29 -1.83 14.11
N GLY A 142 -2.62 -0.55 14.25
CA GLY A 142 -3.90 -0.14 14.85
C GLY A 142 -5.05 0.05 13.89
N ALA A 143 -4.81 0.47 12.65
CA ALA A 143 -5.84 0.94 11.73
C ALA A 143 -6.81 -0.17 11.28
N SER A 144 -6.31 -1.37 11.01
CA SER A 144 -7.12 -2.50 10.53
C SER A 144 -8.24 -2.90 11.50
N TYR A 145 -8.05 -2.72 12.81
CA TYR A 145 -9.05 -3.03 13.84
C TYR A 145 -10.24 -2.05 13.85
N HIS A 146 -10.20 -0.97 13.07
CA HIS A 146 -11.32 -0.08 12.84
C HIS A 146 -12.20 -0.52 11.66
N TYR A 147 -11.66 -1.36 10.77
CA TYR A 147 -12.34 -1.86 9.57
C TYR A 147 -12.88 -3.28 9.72
N LEU A 148 -12.17 -4.15 10.41
CA LEU A 148 -12.52 -5.56 10.59
C LEU A 148 -12.39 -6.02 12.04
N PRO A 149 -13.15 -7.05 12.45
CA PRO A 149 -12.97 -7.69 13.75
C PRO A 149 -11.53 -8.15 13.99
N PRO A 150 -11.12 -8.31 15.25
CA PRO A 150 -9.81 -8.85 15.57
C PRO A 150 -9.56 -10.20 14.89
N ALA A 151 -8.48 -10.28 14.16
CA ALA A 151 -7.95 -11.47 13.51
C ALA A 151 -6.44 -11.31 13.34
N GLU A 152 -5.73 -12.39 13.11
CA GLU A 152 -4.27 -12.34 12.99
C GLU A 152 -3.82 -11.71 11.67
N PHE A 153 -4.57 -11.96 10.59
CA PHE A 153 -4.22 -11.50 9.24
C PHE A 153 -5.35 -10.70 8.60
N SER A 154 -4.98 -9.79 7.70
CA SER A 154 -5.81 -9.27 6.63
C SER A 154 -5.37 -9.88 5.31
N HIS A 155 -6.30 -10.08 4.37
CA HIS A 155 -6.07 -10.80 3.12
C HIS A 155 -6.37 -9.92 1.91
N ALA A 156 -5.57 -10.09 0.85
CA ALA A 156 -5.92 -9.60 -0.47
C ALA A 156 -7.19 -10.30 -0.99
N ASP A 157 -7.90 -9.64 -1.90
CA ASP A 157 -9.02 -10.28 -2.61
C ASP A 157 -8.50 -11.42 -3.50
N PRO A 158 -8.92 -12.68 -3.26
CA PRO A 158 -8.47 -13.82 -4.06
C PRO A 158 -8.77 -13.65 -5.56
N ALA A 159 -9.94 -13.11 -5.91
CA ALA A 159 -10.31 -12.91 -7.31
C ALA A 159 -9.40 -11.89 -7.99
N LEU A 160 -8.94 -10.87 -7.26
CA LEU A 160 -7.98 -9.90 -7.77
C LEU A 160 -6.59 -10.52 -7.94
N LEU A 161 -6.14 -11.36 -7.00
CA LEU A 161 -4.88 -12.10 -7.13
C LEU A 161 -4.90 -13.06 -8.32
N ASP A 162 -6.00 -13.77 -8.53
CA ASP A 162 -6.18 -14.70 -9.66
C ASP A 162 -6.20 -13.93 -10.99
N ALA A 163 -6.82 -12.75 -11.03
CA ALA A 163 -6.85 -11.92 -12.22
C ALA A 163 -5.45 -11.51 -12.72
N ILE A 164 -4.49 -11.35 -11.81
CA ILE A 164 -3.11 -10.96 -12.17
C ILE A 164 -2.12 -12.12 -12.11
N ALA A 165 -2.59 -13.35 -11.84
CA ALA A 165 -1.73 -14.52 -11.76
C ALA A 165 -0.91 -14.72 -13.06
N GLY A 166 0.37 -15.05 -12.92
CA GLY A 166 1.29 -15.30 -14.03
C GLY A 166 1.69 -14.05 -14.85
N ALA A 167 1.20 -12.85 -14.50
CA ALA A 167 1.47 -11.65 -15.28
C ALA A 167 2.95 -11.19 -15.20
N PHE A 168 3.67 -11.59 -14.16
CA PHE A 168 5.00 -11.04 -13.83
C PHE A 168 6.18 -11.89 -14.35
N SER A 169 5.93 -13.01 -15.02
CA SER A 169 6.99 -13.96 -15.44
C SER A 169 8.01 -13.39 -16.44
N GLY A 170 7.66 -12.31 -17.13
CA GLY A 170 8.56 -11.64 -18.09
C GLY A 170 9.30 -10.43 -17.54
N LEU A 171 9.18 -10.13 -16.25
CA LEU A 171 9.86 -8.99 -15.64
C LEU A 171 11.32 -9.32 -15.30
N ARG A 172 12.18 -8.29 -15.35
CA ARG A 172 13.61 -8.40 -15.02
C ARG A 172 13.83 -8.78 -13.56
N VAL A 173 13.03 -8.22 -12.67
CA VAL A 173 13.10 -8.47 -11.23
C VAL A 173 11.96 -9.41 -10.83
N PRO A 174 12.24 -10.48 -10.07
CA PRO A 174 11.24 -11.45 -9.67
C PRO A 174 10.14 -10.84 -8.81
N VAL A 175 8.90 -11.30 -9.02
CA VAL A 175 7.75 -11.03 -8.16
C VAL A 175 7.29 -12.35 -7.57
N GLN A 176 7.46 -12.53 -6.27
CA GLN A 176 7.01 -13.69 -5.53
C GLN A 176 5.66 -13.42 -4.88
N ARG A 177 4.89 -14.46 -4.55
CA ARG A 177 3.68 -14.33 -3.75
C ARG A 177 4.00 -14.72 -2.31
N GLY A 178 3.43 -14.00 -1.33
CA GLY A 178 3.70 -14.35 0.05
C GLY A 178 3.03 -13.47 1.09
N ALA A 179 3.41 -13.70 2.34
CA ALA A 179 2.87 -13.01 3.50
C ALA A 179 3.89 -12.04 4.09
N THR A 180 3.39 -10.90 4.60
CA THR A 180 4.21 -9.89 5.28
C THR A 180 3.77 -9.67 6.72
N TRP A 181 4.60 -8.98 7.46
CA TRP A 181 4.29 -8.41 8.75
C TRP A 181 4.10 -6.91 8.60
N THR A 182 2.91 -6.40 8.90
CA THR A 182 2.66 -4.95 8.97
C THR A 182 2.85 -4.46 10.39
N THR A 183 3.71 -3.48 10.60
CA THR A 183 3.98 -2.88 11.91
C THR A 183 3.80 -1.37 11.91
N ASP A 184 3.26 -0.79 12.99
CA ASP A 184 3.25 0.67 13.22
C ASP A 184 4.57 1.20 13.83
N ALA A 185 5.48 0.29 14.24
CA ALA A 185 6.63 0.67 15.06
C ALA A 185 7.93 0.00 14.58
N PRO A 186 8.52 0.44 13.45
CA PRO A 186 9.70 -0.21 12.86
C PRO A 186 10.89 -0.23 13.81
N PHE A 187 11.05 0.78 14.64
CA PHE A 187 12.15 0.83 15.64
C PHE A 187 11.88 -0.05 16.89
N ARG A 188 10.80 -0.83 16.87
CA ARG A 188 10.48 -1.84 17.89
C ARG A 188 10.54 -3.27 17.35
N GLU A 189 11.08 -3.48 16.18
CA GLU A 189 11.36 -4.78 15.57
C GLU A 189 12.55 -5.45 16.26
N THR A 190 12.31 -6.02 17.46
CA THR A 190 13.34 -6.70 18.21
C THR A 190 13.76 -8.02 17.58
N ALA A 191 14.95 -8.52 17.90
CA ALA A 191 15.41 -9.82 17.40
C ALA A 191 14.44 -10.97 17.73
N GLU A 192 13.81 -10.91 18.90
CA GLU A 192 12.79 -11.88 19.33
C GLU A 192 11.53 -11.78 18.47
N ALA A 193 11.03 -10.55 18.23
CA ALA A 193 9.88 -10.31 17.36
C ALA A 193 10.16 -10.81 15.93
N ILE A 194 11.31 -10.47 15.37
CA ILE A 194 11.74 -10.93 14.04
C ILE A 194 11.78 -12.46 13.97
N ALA A 195 12.35 -13.13 14.99
CA ALA A 195 12.41 -14.59 15.04
C ALA A 195 10.99 -15.21 15.08
N ALA A 196 10.07 -14.63 15.87
CA ALA A 196 8.68 -15.07 15.94
C ALA A 196 7.95 -14.88 14.57
N MET A 197 8.18 -13.77 13.86
CA MET A 197 7.58 -13.53 12.54
C MET A 197 8.16 -14.47 11.47
N LYS A 198 9.46 -14.74 11.51
CA LYS A 198 10.10 -15.78 10.66
C LYS A 198 9.49 -17.16 10.88
N ALA A 199 9.27 -17.55 12.14
CA ALA A 199 8.66 -18.84 12.48
C ALA A 199 7.22 -18.98 11.94
N LYS A 200 6.50 -17.87 11.70
CA LYS A 200 5.19 -17.83 11.05
C LYS A 200 5.27 -17.88 9.51
N GLY A 201 6.45 -17.93 8.93
CA GLY A 201 6.67 -17.94 7.48
C GLY A 201 6.45 -16.59 6.80
N LEU A 202 6.56 -15.47 7.57
CA LEU A 202 6.46 -14.13 6.98
C LEU A 202 7.75 -13.78 6.27
N MET A 203 7.63 -13.27 5.05
CA MET A 203 8.76 -13.07 4.13
C MET A 203 9.44 -11.71 4.33
N ALA A 204 8.67 -10.70 4.66
CA ALA A 204 9.14 -9.33 4.82
C ALA A 204 8.31 -8.56 5.85
N VAL A 205 8.83 -7.40 6.30
CA VAL A 205 8.14 -6.44 7.16
C VAL A 205 7.96 -5.12 6.43
N GLU A 206 6.77 -4.55 6.56
CA GLU A 206 6.35 -3.27 5.98
C GLU A 206 5.32 -2.58 6.92
N MET A 207 4.73 -1.46 6.53
CA MET A 207 3.95 -0.64 7.46
C MET A 207 2.49 -0.38 7.02
N GLU A 208 1.96 -0.95 5.92
CA GLU A 208 0.68 -0.54 5.32
C GLU A 208 -0.29 -1.67 4.98
N ALA A 209 0.21 -2.81 4.51
CA ALA A 209 -0.59 -3.80 3.79
C ALA A 209 -1.75 -4.38 4.61
N ALA A 210 -1.57 -4.65 5.91
CA ALA A 210 -2.63 -5.22 6.73
C ALA A 210 -3.83 -4.29 6.85
N ALA A 211 -3.60 -2.99 7.02
CA ALA A 211 -4.65 -1.99 7.11
C ALA A 211 -5.32 -1.74 5.76
N LEU A 212 -4.54 -1.65 4.69
CA LEU A 212 -5.07 -1.48 3.33
C LEU A 212 -5.96 -2.66 2.92
N TYR A 213 -5.59 -3.90 3.25
CA TYR A 213 -6.44 -5.06 2.97
C TYR A 213 -7.68 -5.12 3.88
N ALA A 214 -7.57 -4.71 5.15
CA ALA A 214 -8.74 -4.60 6.02
C ALA A 214 -9.74 -3.56 5.49
N PHE A 215 -9.25 -2.40 5.08
CA PHE A 215 -10.01 -1.37 4.39
C PHE A 215 -10.65 -1.90 3.10
N ALA A 216 -9.85 -2.53 2.24
CA ALA A 216 -10.29 -3.09 0.96
C ALA A 216 -11.47 -4.05 1.14
N GLN A 217 -11.37 -4.97 2.09
CA GLN A 217 -12.43 -5.92 2.40
C GLN A 217 -13.67 -5.22 2.96
N ALA A 218 -13.52 -4.31 3.92
CA ALA A 218 -14.65 -3.61 4.55
C ALA A 218 -15.41 -2.71 3.57
N ARG A 219 -14.70 -2.05 2.65
CA ARG A 219 -15.25 -1.11 1.65
C ARG A 219 -15.50 -1.75 0.29
N ARG A 220 -15.15 -3.03 0.09
CA ARG A 220 -15.24 -3.74 -1.20
C ARG A 220 -14.50 -2.98 -2.31
N ARG A 221 -13.25 -2.61 -2.04
CA ARG A 221 -12.40 -1.85 -2.97
C ARG A 221 -11.24 -2.71 -3.47
N PRO A 222 -10.92 -2.66 -4.76
CA PRO A 222 -9.77 -3.39 -5.32
C PRO A 222 -8.46 -2.74 -4.86
N VAL A 223 -7.70 -3.46 -4.04
CA VAL A 223 -6.38 -3.03 -3.56
C VAL A 223 -5.37 -4.16 -3.76
N LEU A 224 -4.23 -3.84 -4.34
CA LEU A 224 -3.05 -4.70 -4.44
C LEU A 224 -1.90 -4.08 -3.63
N CYS A 225 -1.24 -4.87 -2.83
CA CYS A 225 -0.04 -4.44 -2.12
C CYS A 225 1.16 -5.25 -2.60
N PHE A 226 2.24 -4.53 -2.93
CA PHE A 226 3.54 -5.09 -3.24
C PHE A 226 4.57 -4.58 -2.25
N ALA A 227 5.40 -5.49 -1.75
CA ALA A 227 6.59 -5.13 -0.99
C ALA A 227 7.80 -5.18 -1.93
N HIS A 228 8.49 -4.06 -2.07
CA HIS A 228 9.80 -3.98 -2.69
C HIS A 228 10.84 -4.28 -1.61
N VAL A 229 11.36 -5.50 -1.60
CA VAL A 229 12.37 -5.91 -0.62
C VAL A 229 13.70 -5.30 -1.00
N THR A 230 14.18 -4.39 -0.17
CA THR A 230 15.34 -3.54 -0.47
C THR A 230 16.50 -3.75 0.49
N ASN A 231 16.28 -4.39 1.63
CA ASN A 231 17.29 -4.52 2.68
C ASN A 231 17.06 -5.76 3.54
N GLN A 232 18.10 -6.11 4.30
CA GLN A 232 18.12 -7.21 5.27
C GLN A 232 18.03 -6.68 6.70
N MET A 233 17.11 -5.74 6.96
CA MET A 233 16.90 -5.11 8.25
C MET A 233 18.04 -4.18 8.71
N ALA A 234 18.73 -3.56 7.76
CA ALA A 234 19.86 -2.64 8.01
C ALA A 234 20.95 -3.22 8.94
N ARG A 235 21.22 -4.52 8.84
CA ARG A 235 22.19 -5.23 9.72
C ARG A 235 23.63 -5.09 9.28
N VAL A 236 23.87 -4.69 8.03
CA VAL A 236 25.19 -4.52 7.44
C VAL A 236 25.29 -3.16 6.75
N GLU A 237 26.50 -2.62 6.69
CA GLU A 237 26.75 -1.39 5.94
C GLU A 237 26.44 -1.61 4.45
N GLY A 238 25.76 -0.65 3.83
CA GLY A 238 25.37 -0.74 2.42
C GLY A 238 24.19 -1.70 2.13
N ASP A 239 23.46 -2.11 3.16
CA ASP A 239 22.36 -3.09 3.05
C ASP A 239 21.18 -2.62 2.16
N PHE A 240 21.00 -1.31 1.98
CA PHE A 240 19.88 -0.79 1.19
C PHE A 240 20.13 -0.90 -0.31
N GLN A 241 19.59 -1.95 -0.94
CA GLN A 241 19.72 -2.27 -2.36
C GLN A 241 18.37 -2.07 -3.06
N LYS A 242 18.09 -0.84 -3.49
CA LYS A 242 16.82 -0.50 -4.15
C LYS A 242 16.78 -0.86 -5.64
N GLY A 243 17.94 -1.03 -6.28
CA GLY A 243 18.05 -1.27 -7.72
C GLY A 243 18.16 0.02 -8.54
N GLU A 244 17.98 -0.09 -9.85
CA GLU A 244 18.15 1.00 -10.80
C GLU A 244 17.16 2.15 -10.54
N ALA A 245 17.68 3.38 -10.52
CA ALA A 245 16.89 4.60 -10.29
C ALA A 245 16.06 4.53 -8.99
N ASP A 246 16.70 4.12 -7.89
CA ASP A 246 16.07 3.93 -6.59
C ASP A 246 14.91 2.92 -6.65
N GLY A 247 15.00 1.91 -7.52
CA GLY A 247 13.99 0.87 -7.73
C GLY A 247 12.79 1.31 -8.59
N THR A 248 12.74 2.57 -9.02
CA THR A 248 11.58 3.14 -9.73
C THR A 248 11.30 2.44 -11.05
N VAL A 249 12.33 2.03 -11.79
CA VAL A 249 12.16 1.36 -13.10
C VAL A 249 11.41 0.05 -12.95
N ASP A 250 11.86 -0.79 -12.01
CA ASP A 250 11.26 -2.10 -11.77
C ASP A 250 9.89 -1.99 -11.09
N ALA A 251 9.74 -1.06 -10.14
CA ALA A 251 8.45 -0.79 -9.50
C ALA A 251 7.39 -0.34 -10.51
N LEU A 252 7.71 0.57 -11.44
CA LEU A 252 6.80 0.97 -12.51
C LEU A 252 6.46 -0.20 -13.45
N ALA A 253 7.41 -1.08 -13.75
CA ALA A 253 7.15 -2.27 -14.56
C ALA A 253 6.15 -3.21 -13.87
N VAL A 254 6.31 -3.45 -12.56
CA VAL A 254 5.37 -4.27 -11.76
C VAL A 254 3.98 -3.64 -11.72
N ILE A 255 3.88 -2.36 -11.38
CA ILE A 255 2.62 -1.60 -11.29
C ILE A 255 1.89 -1.59 -12.62
N THR A 256 2.59 -1.28 -13.71
CA THR A 256 2.03 -1.23 -15.06
C THR A 256 1.53 -2.60 -15.50
N THR A 257 2.29 -3.66 -15.21
CA THR A 257 1.91 -5.03 -15.51
C THR A 257 0.63 -5.44 -14.77
N ALA A 258 0.55 -5.15 -13.46
CA ALA A 258 -0.64 -5.40 -12.66
C ALA A 258 -1.87 -4.65 -13.19
N ALA A 259 -1.72 -3.36 -13.46
CA ALA A 259 -2.79 -2.51 -13.98
C ALA A 259 -3.30 -2.96 -15.35
N ARG A 260 -2.41 -3.31 -16.29
CA ARG A 260 -2.79 -3.86 -17.61
C ARG A 260 -3.58 -5.15 -17.46
N ARG A 261 -3.10 -6.05 -16.64
CA ARG A 261 -3.75 -7.35 -16.44
C ARG A 261 -5.12 -7.20 -15.79
N TRP A 262 -5.24 -6.34 -14.79
CA TRP A 262 -6.51 -6.02 -14.16
C TRP A 262 -7.52 -5.42 -15.15
N ARG A 263 -7.11 -4.46 -16.00
CA ARG A 263 -7.97 -3.86 -17.03
C ARG A 263 -8.46 -4.90 -18.03
N SER A 264 -7.57 -5.78 -18.51
CA SER A 264 -7.92 -6.80 -19.52
C SER A 264 -8.92 -7.85 -19.05
N LYS A 265 -9.17 -7.98 -17.77
CA LYS A 265 -10.17 -8.90 -17.19
C LYS A 265 -11.55 -8.25 -16.97
N ARG A 266 -11.66 -6.95 -17.24
CA ARG A 266 -12.90 -6.18 -17.08
C ARG A 266 -13.56 -5.81 -18.43
N THR A 267 -12.83 -5.95 -19.52
CA THR A 267 -13.37 -5.93 -20.88
C THR A 267 -13.84 -7.30 -21.28
#